data_5b7b415da43abd6fe571ab99bae6af2c
#
_entry.id   5b7b415da43abd6fe571ab99bae6af2c
#
_cell.length_a   1.000
_cell.length_b   1.000
_cell.length_c   1.000
_cell.angle_alpha   90.00
_cell.angle_beta   90.00
_cell.angle_gamma   90.00
#
_symmetry.space_group_name_H-M   'P 1'
#
loop_
_entity.id
_entity.type
_entity.pdbx_description
1 polymer ?
#
loop_
_entity_poly.entity_id
_entity_poly.type
_entity_poly.pdbx_seq_one_letter_code
_entity_poly.pdbx_strand_id
1 'polypeptide(L)'
;DTILFVIKPQGWRTPVNADQIPQFYYIHKPAGSPAGYRFKGVSPTGPLPKSVDFPLYPQKEPDNFKAIMFADPQPRNQQEVDYVIREVVEEIIGTDAVFGVTLGDIMFNNLDLFGPQNQGIALIGIPWYNVIGNHDNNAEAPSEELSDETFERIYGPAYYSFDYGQAHFIVLDNVEWYHDKAGKKMSYRGGLGKRQMTFLTNDLADVPAEKLVVLLMHIPLLSTR
;
A
#
# COMPACT_ATOMS: atom_id res chain seq x y z
N ASP A 1 15.78 11.00 -2.41
CA ASP A 1 14.53 10.38 -2.84
C ASP A 1 13.43 10.68 -1.81
N THR A 2 12.22 10.95 -2.26
CA THR A 2 11.13 11.38 -1.39
C THR A 2 9.79 11.03 -2.03
N ILE A 3 8.84 10.58 -1.24
CA ILE A 3 7.45 10.49 -1.66
C ILE A 3 6.66 11.58 -0.96
N LEU A 4 5.98 12.41 -1.74
CA LEU A 4 5.04 13.42 -1.26
C LEU A 4 3.64 12.87 -1.41
N PHE A 5 2.80 13.00 -0.40
CA PHE A 5 1.42 12.54 -0.49
C PHE A 5 0.47 13.47 0.28
N VAL A 6 -0.78 13.47 -0.13
CA VAL A 6 -1.84 14.15 0.60
C VAL A 6 -2.56 13.14 1.50
N ILE A 7 -2.76 13.48 2.75
CA ILE A 7 -3.68 12.75 3.64
C ILE A 7 -5.09 13.09 3.16
N LYS A 8 -5.80 12.11 2.59
CA LYS A 8 -7.15 12.31 2.08
C LYS A 8 -8.08 12.71 3.23
N PRO A 9 -8.64 13.92 3.23
CA PRO A 9 -9.52 14.35 4.31
C PRO A 9 -10.92 13.75 4.17
N GLN A 10 -11.66 13.71 5.28
CA GLN A 10 -13.08 13.35 5.30
C GLN A 10 -13.88 14.23 4.33
N GLY A 11 -14.84 13.64 3.63
CA GLY A 11 -15.71 14.32 2.69
C GLY A 11 -15.08 14.58 1.31
N TRP A 12 -13.91 14.03 1.05
CA TRP A 12 -13.19 14.15 -0.22
C TRP A 12 -12.73 12.80 -0.73
N ARG A 13 -12.52 12.68 -2.04
CA ARG A 13 -11.87 11.54 -2.68
C ARG A 13 -10.71 11.96 -3.54
N THR A 14 -9.71 11.14 -3.63
CA THR A 14 -8.64 11.23 -4.63
C THR A 14 -9.09 10.59 -5.94
N PRO A 15 -8.49 10.94 -7.09
CA PRO A 15 -8.67 10.15 -8.29
C PRO A 15 -8.14 8.72 -8.09
N VAL A 16 -8.62 7.79 -8.90
CA VAL A 16 -8.08 6.43 -9.00
C VAL A 16 -7.58 6.18 -10.42
N ASN A 17 -6.62 5.28 -10.58
CA ASN A 17 -6.19 4.82 -11.90
C ASN A 17 -7.17 3.76 -12.46
N ALA A 18 -6.82 3.16 -13.60
CA ALA A 18 -7.64 2.11 -14.22
C ALA A 18 -7.82 0.86 -13.33
N ASP A 19 -6.87 0.60 -12.45
CA ASP A 19 -6.90 -0.53 -11.52
C ASP A 19 -7.53 -0.15 -10.16
N GLN A 20 -8.28 0.95 -10.09
CA GLN A 20 -8.92 1.47 -8.87
C GLN A 20 -7.94 1.85 -7.73
N ILE A 21 -6.64 1.99 -8.02
CA ILE A 21 -5.63 2.38 -7.03
C ILE A 21 -5.68 3.90 -6.84
N PRO A 22 -5.86 4.40 -5.59
CA PRO A 22 -5.91 5.83 -5.30
C PRO A 22 -4.62 6.56 -5.68
N GLN A 23 -4.77 7.72 -6.34
CA GLN A 23 -3.68 8.56 -6.83
C GLN A 23 -3.54 9.79 -5.95
N PHE A 24 -2.86 9.64 -4.82
CA PHE A 24 -2.72 10.65 -3.77
C PHE A 24 -1.25 11.02 -3.48
N TYR A 25 -0.31 10.54 -4.29
CA TYR A 25 1.12 10.67 -4.05
C TYR A 25 1.88 11.09 -5.30
N TYR A 26 3.10 11.58 -5.08
CA TYR A 26 4.11 11.87 -6.09
C TYR A 26 5.46 11.35 -5.62
N ILE A 27 6.08 10.50 -6.43
CA ILE A 27 7.41 9.97 -6.15
C ILE A 27 8.45 10.87 -6.81
N HIS A 28 9.37 11.43 -6.02
CA HIS A 28 10.54 12.15 -6.49
C HIS A 28 11.78 11.31 -6.29
N LYS A 29 12.22 10.68 -7.38
CA LYS A 29 13.42 9.86 -7.45
C LYS A 29 14.16 10.18 -8.76
N PRO A 30 14.96 11.24 -8.78
CA PRO A 30 15.51 11.81 -10.02
C PRO A 30 16.24 10.80 -10.89
N ALA A 31 17.07 9.93 -10.30
CA ALA A 31 17.83 8.90 -11.00
C ALA A 31 17.06 7.58 -11.19
N GLY A 32 15.89 7.43 -10.57
CA GLY A 32 15.18 6.16 -10.51
C GLY A 32 15.82 5.14 -9.59
N SER A 33 15.21 3.97 -9.49
CA SER A 33 15.76 2.82 -8.77
C SER A 33 16.99 2.24 -9.47
N PRO A 34 17.91 1.58 -8.74
CA PRO A 34 19.03 0.89 -9.37
C PRO A 34 18.58 -0.10 -10.45
N ALA A 35 19.31 -0.14 -11.55
CA ALA A 35 19.06 -1.10 -12.61
C ALA A 35 19.63 -2.49 -12.25
N GLY A 36 19.08 -3.53 -12.88
CA GLY A 36 19.64 -4.88 -12.80
C GLY A 36 18.86 -5.86 -11.93
N TYR A 37 17.86 -5.39 -11.19
CA TYR A 37 16.94 -6.29 -10.47
C TYR A 37 15.88 -6.88 -11.42
N ARG A 38 15.46 -8.09 -11.12
CA ARG A 38 14.37 -8.77 -11.83
C ARG A 38 13.10 -7.92 -11.82
N PHE A 39 12.70 -7.43 -10.66
CA PHE A 39 11.52 -6.60 -10.51
C PHE A 39 11.93 -5.13 -10.54
N LYS A 40 11.35 -4.39 -11.48
CA LYS A 40 11.67 -2.98 -11.67
C LYS A 40 11.15 -2.15 -10.52
N GLY A 41 11.98 -1.28 -10.00
CA GLY A 41 11.57 -0.21 -9.09
C GLY A 41 11.05 1.03 -9.83
N VAL A 42 11.17 2.17 -9.21
CA VAL A 42 10.71 3.47 -9.73
C VAL A 42 11.55 3.92 -10.90
N SER A 43 10.92 4.35 -11.99
CA SER A 43 11.61 4.95 -13.13
C SER A 43 12.19 6.32 -12.78
N PRO A 44 13.24 6.80 -13.45
CA PRO A 44 13.76 8.14 -13.23
C PRO A 44 12.66 9.20 -13.39
N THR A 45 12.48 10.04 -12.36
CA THR A 45 11.46 11.11 -12.37
C THR A 45 11.99 12.43 -12.90
N GLY A 46 13.31 12.55 -13.04
CA GLY A 46 13.94 13.83 -13.37
C GLY A 46 13.88 14.84 -12.22
N PRO A 47 14.08 16.14 -12.51
CA PRO A 47 14.07 17.18 -11.49
C PRO A 47 12.68 17.38 -10.90
N LEU A 48 12.63 17.88 -9.65
CA LEU A 48 11.37 18.21 -8.99
C LEU A 48 10.62 19.29 -9.81
N PRO A 49 9.32 19.08 -10.10
CA PRO A 49 8.51 20.09 -10.78
C PRO A 49 8.32 21.33 -9.89
N LYS A 50 7.91 22.45 -10.50
CA LYS A 50 7.67 23.71 -9.76
C LYS A 50 6.54 23.59 -8.73
N SER A 51 5.55 22.74 -8.99
CA SER A 51 4.47 22.40 -8.05
C SER A 51 4.12 20.92 -8.20
N VAL A 52 3.63 20.35 -7.12
CA VAL A 52 3.03 19.01 -7.07
C VAL A 52 1.61 19.20 -6.56
N ASP A 53 0.63 19.03 -7.45
CA ASP A 53 -0.77 19.29 -7.15
C ASP A 53 -1.53 17.98 -6.97
N PHE A 54 -2.27 17.85 -5.88
CA PHE A 54 -3.09 16.68 -5.56
C PHE A 54 -4.57 17.03 -5.74
N PRO A 55 -5.23 16.58 -6.82
CA PRO A 55 -6.65 16.83 -7.02
C PRO A 55 -7.49 16.09 -5.98
N LEU A 56 -8.42 16.82 -5.37
CA LEU A 56 -9.41 16.28 -4.46
C LEU A 56 -10.81 16.65 -4.96
N TYR A 57 -11.72 15.67 -4.93
CA TYR A 57 -13.11 15.86 -5.37
C TYR A 57 -14.06 15.70 -4.18
N PRO A 58 -15.05 16.57 -3.99
CA PRO A 58 -16.04 16.42 -2.94
C PRO A 58 -16.73 15.04 -3.02
N GLN A 59 -16.88 14.39 -1.88
CA GLN A 59 -17.57 13.11 -1.76
C GLN A 59 -18.43 13.12 -0.50
N LYS A 60 -19.70 12.75 -0.64
CA LYS A 60 -20.54 12.50 0.53
C LYS A 60 -20.16 11.14 1.10
N GLU A 61 -19.80 11.12 2.38
CA GLU A 61 -19.45 9.91 3.11
C GLU A 61 -20.55 9.61 4.13
N PRO A 62 -21.08 8.38 4.16
CA PRO A 62 -22.07 7.99 5.17
C PRO A 62 -21.40 7.76 6.53
N ASP A 63 -22.16 7.96 7.62
CA ASP A 63 -21.67 7.70 8.98
C ASP A 63 -21.41 6.19 9.22
N ASN A 64 -22.21 5.34 8.58
CA ASN A 64 -22.02 3.89 8.59
C ASN A 64 -21.62 3.42 7.19
N PHE A 65 -20.53 2.71 7.10
CA PHE A 65 -20.01 2.20 5.84
C PHE A 65 -19.39 0.81 6.00
N LYS A 66 -19.17 0.14 4.89
CA LYS A 66 -18.44 -1.13 4.81
C LYS A 66 -17.13 -0.93 4.08
N ALA A 67 -16.09 -1.61 4.53
CA ALA A 67 -14.82 -1.76 3.81
C ALA A 67 -14.51 -3.25 3.67
N ILE A 68 -13.90 -3.64 2.57
CA ILE A 68 -13.47 -5.01 2.32
C ILE A 68 -11.99 -5.12 2.69
N MET A 69 -11.65 -6.16 3.45
CA MET A 69 -10.27 -6.46 3.83
C MET A 69 -9.88 -7.82 3.28
N PHE A 70 -8.86 -7.85 2.41
CA PHE A 70 -8.18 -9.08 2.02
C PHE A 70 -6.92 -9.24 2.87
N ALA A 71 -6.70 -10.44 3.40
CA ALA A 71 -5.47 -10.78 4.12
C ALA A 71 -4.78 -11.92 3.40
N ASP A 72 -3.49 -11.77 3.13
CA ASP A 72 -2.61 -12.80 2.56
C ASP A 72 -3.16 -13.53 1.31
N PRO A 73 -3.55 -12.86 0.23
CA PRO A 73 -4.01 -13.56 -0.97
C PRO A 73 -2.90 -14.39 -1.60
N GLN A 74 -1.67 -13.96 -1.59
CA GLN A 74 -0.41 -14.65 -1.92
C GLN A 74 -0.45 -15.56 -3.17
N PRO A 75 -1.01 -15.19 -4.33
CA PRO A 75 -0.92 -16.03 -5.51
C PRO A 75 0.53 -16.15 -6.01
N ARG A 76 0.93 -17.35 -6.40
CA ARG A 76 2.29 -17.69 -6.85
C ARG A 76 2.48 -17.59 -8.35
N ASN A 77 1.38 -17.69 -9.08
CA ASN A 77 1.34 -17.75 -10.54
C ASN A 77 0.00 -17.22 -11.06
N GLN A 78 -0.12 -17.06 -12.37
CA GLN A 78 -1.33 -16.56 -13.00
C GLN A 78 -2.57 -17.41 -12.70
N GLN A 79 -2.44 -18.72 -12.64
CA GLN A 79 -3.58 -19.60 -12.34
C GLN A 79 -4.15 -19.33 -10.95
N GLU A 80 -3.29 -19.09 -9.96
CA GLU A 80 -3.74 -18.74 -8.60
C GLU A 80 -4.35 -17.33 -8.55
N VAL A 81 -3.86 -16.36 -9.34
CA VAL A 81 -4.52 -15.07 -9.55
C VAL A 81 -5.93 -15.27 -10.12
N ASP A 82 -6.06 -16.12 -11.14
CA ASP A 82 -7.37 -16.44 -11.74
C ASP A 82 -8.32 -17.09 -10.73
N TYR A 83 -7.82 -17.87 -9.78
CA TYR A 83 -8.64 -18.43 -8.70
C TYR A 83 -9.12 -17.33 -7.74
N VAL A 84 -8.24 -16.42 -7.30
CA VAL A 84 -8.65 -15.29 -6.46
C VAL A 84 -9.73 -14.46 -7.14
N ILE A 85 -9.59 -14.22 -8.44
CA ILE A 85 -10.59 -13.45 -9.20
C ILE A 85 -11.92 -14.18 -9.24
N ARG A 86 -11.95 -15.45 -9.65
CA ARG A 86 -13.19 -16.20 -9.85
C ARG A 86 -13.90 -16.58 -8.56
N GLU A 87 -13.12 -16.96 -7.52
CA GLU A 87 -13.71 -17.54 -6.31
C GLU A 87 -13.94 -16.50 -5.20
N VAL A 88 -13.32 -15.31 -5.32
CA VAL A 88 -13.44 -14.27 -4.29
C VAL A 88 -13.93 -12.95 -4.89
N VAL A 89 -13.25 -12.44 -5.92
CA VAL A 89 -13.56 -11.11 -6.47
C VAL A 89 -14.94 -11.10 -7.14
N GLU A 90 -15.26 -12.10 -7.97
CA GLU A 90 -16.54 -12.15 -8.69
C GLU A 90 -17.73 -12.20 -7.75
N GLU A 91 -17.60 -12.82 -6.57
CA GLU A 91 -18.69 -12.92 -5.58
C GLU A 91 -19.01 -11.57 -4.91
N ILE A 92 -18.09 -10.62 -4.93
CA ILE A 92 -18.25 -9.32 -4.28
C ILE A 92 -18.41 -8.14 -5.25
N ILE A 93 -18.49 -8.42 -6.56
CA ILE A 93 -18.86 -7.41 -7.56
C ILE A 93 -20.26 -6.88 -7.25
N GLY A 94 -20.41 -5.54 -7.26
CA GLY A 94 -21.66 -4.88 -6.89
C GLY A 94 -21.88 -4.72 -5.39
N THR A 95 -20.85 -4.95 -4.59
CA THR A 95 -20.86 -4.67 -3.14
C THR A 95 -21.25 -3.22 -2.85
N ASP A 96 -21.82 -2.98 -1.68
CA ASP A 96 -22.04 -1.66 -1.11
C ASP A 96 -20.86 -1.12 -0.26
N ALA A 97 -19.73 -1.83 -0.27
CA ALA A 97 -18.51 -1.36 0.36
C ALA A 97 -17.95 -0.13 -0.37
N VAL A 98 -17.36 0.79 0.38
CA VAL A 98 -16.92 2.09 -0.13
C VAL A 98 -15.45 2.12 -0.55
N PHE A 99 -14.66 1.20 -0.04
CA PHE A 99 -13.29 0.92 -0.46
C PHE A 99 -12.88 -0.49 -0.04
N GLY A 100 -11.76 -0.96 -0.60
CA GLY A 100 -11.11 -2.20 -0.16
C GLY A 100 -9.66 -1.98 0.23
N VAL A 101 -9.09 -2.92 0.99
CA VAL A 101 -7.68 -2.93 1.40
C VAL A 101 -7.15 -4.36 1.31
N THR A 102 -5.95 -4.53 0.73
CA THR A 102 -5.17 -5.76 0.91
C THR A 102 -4.14 -5.54 2.02
N LEU A 103 -4.16 -6.38 3.06
CA LEU A 103 -3.35 -6.24 4.27
C LEU A 103 -1.97 -6.90 4.14
N GLY A 104 -1.33 -6.72 3.00
CA GLY A 104 -0.01 -7.26 2.70
C GLY A 104 -0.03 -8.66 2.13
N ASP A 105 1.15 -9.11 1.71
CA ASP A 105 1.36 -10.37 0.99
C ASP A 105 0.40 -10.49 -0.19
N ILE A 106 0.35 -9.41 -0.98
CA ILE A 106 -0.49 -9.30 -2.19
C ILE A 106 -0.11 -10.40 -3.17
N MET A 107 1.21 -10.67 -3.26
CA MET A 107 1.82 -11.72 -4.09
C MET A 107 2.73 -12.63 -3.26
N PHE A 108 3.01 -13.83 -3.78
CA PHE A 108 4.07 -14.69 -3.24
C PHE A 108 5.36 -14.52 -4.03
N ASN A 109 6.19 -13.52 -3.69
CA ASN A 109 7.53 -13.26 -4.26
C ASN A 109 7.60 -13.00 -5.78
N ASN A 110 6.53 -13.14 -6.54
CA ASN A 110 6.51 -12.82 -7.97
C ASN A 110 5.79 -11.49 -8.21
N LEU A 111 6.52 -10.40 -8.08
CA LEU A 111 5.97 -9.04 -8.14
C LEU A 111 5.48 -8.64 -9.55
N ASP A 112 5.78 -9.44 -10.60
CA ASP A 112 5.19 -9.23 -11.93
C ASP A 112 3.68 -9.51 -11.95
N LEU A 113 3.15 -10.21 -10.94
CA LEU A 113 1.73 -10.51 -10.81
C LEU A 113 0.91 -9.37 -10.20
N PHE A 114 1.53 -8.30 -9.70
CA PHE A 114 0.79 -7.12 -9.19
C PHE A 114 -0.21 -6.58 -10.24
N GLY A 115 0.23 -6.46 -11.51
CA GLY A 115 -0.63 -5.96 -12.57
C GLY A 115 -1.89 -6.85 -12.79
N PRO A 116 -1.74 -8.14 -13.10
CA PRO A 116 -2.88 -9.06 -13.25
C PRO A 116 -3.81 -9.12 -12.03
N GLN A 117 -3.26 -9.12 -10.81
CA GLN A 117 -4.05 -9.11 -9.57
C GLN A 117 -4.87 -7.83 -9.43
N ASN A 118 -4.23 -6.66 -9.65
CA ASN A 118 -4.89 -5.37 -9.56
C ASN A 118 -6.03 -5.23 -10.57
N GLN A 119 -5.80 -5.68 -11.82
CA GLN A 119 -6.84 -5.70 -12.86
C GLN A 119 -8.05 -6.55 -12.44
N GLY A 120 -7.80 -7.69 -11.80
CA GLY A 120 -8.87 -8.53 -11.26
C GLY A 120 -9.63 -7.83 -10.13
N ILE A 121 -8.93 -7.31 -9.13
CA ILE A 121 -9.54 -6.60 -7.99
C ILE A 121 -10.33 -5.37 -8.47
N ALA A 122 -9.86 -4.67 -9.49
CA ALA A 122 -10.53 -3.50 -10.07
C ALA A 122 -11.95 -3.78 -10.57
N LEU A 123 -12.30 -5.03 -10.88
CA LEU A 123 -13.65 -5.44 -11.27
C LEU A 123 -14.69 -5.20 -10.17
N ILE A 124 -14.27 -5.10 -8.92
CA ILE A 124 -15.15 -4.76 -7.79
C ILE A 124 -15.69 -3.33 -7.95
N GLY A 125 -14.91 -2.44 -8.59
CA GLY A 125 -15.34 -1.07 -8.95
C GLY A 125 -15.26 -0.05 -7.82
N ILE A 126 -14.50 -0.33 -6.75
CA ILE A 126 -14.28 0.57 -5.60
C ILE A 126 -12.79 0.90 -5.45
N PRO A 127 -12.42 2.05 -4.85
CA PRO A 127 -11.03 2.36 -4.54
C PRO A 127 -10.37 1.25 -3.71
N TRP A 128 -9.13 0.88 -4.07
CA TRP A 128 -8.42 -0.22 -3.41
C TRP A 128 -7.06 0.22 -2.89
N TYR A 129 -6.90 0.19 -1.58
CA TYR A 129 -5.65 0.51 -0.88
C TYR A 129 -4.82 -0.75 -0.66
N ASN A 130 -3.53 -0.59 -0.46
CA ASN A 130 -2.62 -1.72 -0.26
C ASN A 130 -1.66 -1.45 0.89
N VAL A 131 -1.45 -2.46 1.70
CA VAL A 131 -0.40 -2.55 2.72
C VAL A 131 0.71 -3.43 2.14
N ILE A 132 1.96 -3.12 2.41
CA ILE A 132 3.08 -3.98 2.01
C ILE A 132 3.22 -5.15 2.99
N GLY A 133 3.42 -6.36 2.45
CA GLY A 133 3.75 -7.57 3.21
C GLY A 133 5.17 -8.03 2.92
N ASN A 134 5.63 -9.05 3.64
CA ASN A 134 7.00 -9.54 3.47
C ASN A 134 7.25 -10.21 2.11
N HIS A 135 6.23 -10.71 1.44
CA HIS A 135 6.34 -11.27 0.10
C HIS A 135 6.22 -10.23 -1.02
N ASP A 136 5.84 -8.99 -0.70
CA ASP A 136 5.71 -7.88 -1.65
C ASP A 136 7.01 -7.09 -1.82
N ASN A 137 8.01 -7.39 -1.02
CA ASN A 137 9.33 -6.79 -1.07
C ASN A 137 10.20 -7.42 -2.17
N ASN A 138 11.03 -6.61 -2.81
CA ASN A 138 12.01 -7.09 -3.77
C ASN A 138 13.22 -7.68 -3.03
N ALA A 139 13.22 -8.99 -2.83
CA ALA A 139 14.27 -9.71 -2.10
C ALA A 139 15.67 -9.66 -2.77
N GLU A 140 15.77 -9.15 -4.02
CA GLU A 140 17.06 -8.91 -4.69
C GLU A 140 17.67 -7.55 -4.33
N ALA A 141 16.92 -6.67 -3.66
CA ALA A 141 17.41 -5.37 -3.25
C ALA A 141 18.50 -5.49 -2.17
N PRO A 142 19.53 -4.64 -2.19
CA PRO A 142 20.65 -4.75 -1.27
C PRO A 142 20.37 -4.12 0.11
N SER A 143 19.28 -3.42 0.26
CA SER A 143 18.89 -2.75 1.53
C SER A 143 17.39 -2.67 1.68
N GLU A 144 16.95 -2.42 2.88
CA GLU A 144 15.57 -2.15 3.26
C GLU A 144 14.93 -1.06 2.39
N GLU A 145 15.56 0.10 2.30
CA GLU A 145 15.02 1.25 1.55
C GLU A 145 14.85 0.99 0.04
N LEU A 146 15.50 -0.04 -0.49
CA LEU A 146 15.40 -0.40 -1.90
C LEU A 146 14.47 -1.59 -2.11
N SER A 147 14.10 -2.32 -1.06
CA SER A 147 13.23 -3.49 -1.16
C SER A 147 11.78 -3.12 -1.49
N ASP A 148 11.33 -1.96 -1.07
CA ASP A 148 9.94 -1.48 -1.22
C ASP A 148 9.69 -0.84 -2.59
N GLU A 149 10.74 -0.48 -3.34
CA GLU A 149 10.62 0.37 -4.54
C GLU A 149 9.78 -0.24 -5.67
N THR A 150 9.68 -1.56 -5.75
CA THR A 150 8.78 -2.23 -6.70
C THR A 150 7.32 -2.06 -6.29
N PHE A 151 7.02 -2.15 -4.99
CA PHE A 151 5.72 -1.85 -4.42
C PHE A 151 5.39 -0.36 -4.59
N GLU A 152 6.29 0.54 -4.20
CA GLU A 152 6.12 1.99 -4.30
C GLU A 152 5.81 2.45 -5.73
N ARG A 153 6.44 1.86 -6.73
CA ARG A 153 6.18 2.16 -8.15
C ARG A 153 4.72 1.93 -8.55
N ILE A 154 4.03 1.02 -7.90
CA ILE A 154 2.67 0.59 -8.27
C ILE A 154 1.63 1.20 -7.34
N TYR A 155 1.91 1.20 -6.04
CA TYR A 155 0.94 1.57 -5.00
C TYR A 155 1.25 2.89 -4.31
N GLY A 156 2.45 3.45 -4.50
CA GLY A 156 2.90 4.66 -3.82
C GLY A 156 3.55 4.36 -2.48
N PRO A 157 3.40 5.26 -1.47
CA PRO A 157 4.10 5.13 -0.20
C PRO A 157 3.75 3.84 0.52
N ALA A 158 4.76 3.19 1.13
CA ALA A 158 4.56 1.99 1.94
C ALA A 158 3.82 2.29 3.27
N TYR A 159 3.83 3.53 3.73
CA TYR A 159 3.05 4.00 4.88
C TYR A 159 2.40 5.36 4.59
N TYR A 160 1.15 5.52 4.99
CA TYR A 160 0.32 6.71 4.74
C TYR A 160 -0.93 6.68 5.60
N SER A 161 -1.74 7.73 5.54
CA SER A 161 -3.04 7.78 6.21
C SER A 161 -4.12 8.39 5.32
N PHE A 162 -5.38 8.14 5.68
CA PHE A 162 -6.54 8.73 5.02
C PHE A 162 -7.75 8.71 5.94
N ASP A 163 -8.65 9.64 5.76
CA ASP A 163 -9.94 9.68 6.44
C ASP A 163 -11.06 9.07 5.60
N TYR A 164 -12.00 8.40 6.25
CA TYR A 164 -13.30 8.08 5.68
C TYR A 164 -14.37 8.08 6.77
N GLY A 165 -15.43 8.88 6.60
CA GLY A 165 -16.45 9.06 7.63
C GLY A 165 -15.81 9.51 8.95
N GLN A 166 -16.20 8.87 10.04
CA GLN A 166 -15.66 9.14 11.38
C GLN A 166 -14.42 8.32 11.74
N ALA A 167 -13.78 7.70 10.75
CA ALA A 167 -12.57 6.92 10.96
C ALA A 167 -11.35 7.53 10.29
N HIS A 168 -10.21 7.43 10.96
CA HIS A 168 -8.88 7.74 10.47
C HIS A 168 -8.10 6.44 10.31
N PHE A 169 -7.74 6.13 9.07
CA PHE A 169 -7.01 4.91 8.72
C PHE A 169 -5.54 5.23 8.54
N ILE A 170 -4.68 4.45 9.18
CA ILE A 170 -3.23 4.59 9.08
C ILE A 170 -2.67 3.27 8.55
N VAL A 171 -2.10 3.30 7.37
CA VAL A 171 -1.35 2.19 6.77
C VAL A 171 0.09 2.29 7.25
N LEU A 172 0.62 1.18 7.76
CA LEU A 172 1.98 1.09 8.27
C LEU A 172 2.70 -0.07 7.60
N ASP A 173 3.91 0.20 7.16
CA ASP A 173 4.87 -0.84 6.81
C ASP A 173 5.56 -1.31 8.08
N ASN A 174 5.19 -2.48 8.54
CA ASN A 174 5.81 -3.07 9.72
C ASN A 174 6.65 -4.32 9.40
N VAL A 175 7.14 -4.41 8.17
CA VAL A 175 8.06 -5.44 7.71
C VAL A 175 9.45 -4.86 7.60
N GLU A 176 10.32 -5.12 8.55
CA GLU A 176 11.73 -4.71 8.49
C GLU A 176 12.58 -5.84 7.89
N TRP A 177 13.10 -5.64 6.67
CA TRP A 177 14.03 -6.56 6.02
C TRP A 177 15.47 -6.32 6.49
N TYR A 178 16.22 -7.38 6.68
CA TYR A 178 17.63 -7.31 7.05
C TYR A 178 18.42 -8.49 6.51
N HIS A 179 19.73 -8.29 6.32
CA HIS A 179 20.63 -9.40 6.06
C HIS A 179 20.95 -10.15 7.36
N ASP A 180 21.02 -11.46 7.31
CA ASP A 180 21.50 -12.25 8.43
C ASP A 180 22.94 -11.85 8.82
N LYS A 181 23.42 -12.29 10.00
CA LYS A 181 24.77 -11.95 10.51
C LYS A 181 25.91 -12.37 9.57
N ALA A 182 25.65 -13.29 8.63
CA ALA A 182 26.60 -13.73 7.64
C ALA A 182 26.48 -12.94 6.32
N GLY A 183 25.50 -12.03 6.20
CA GLY A 183 25.23 -11.25 4.98
C GLY A 183 24.77 -12.09 3.79
N LYS A 184 24.36 -13.33 4.03
CA LYS A 184 24.07 -14.31 2.97
C LYS A 184 22.60 -14.53 2.69
N LYS A 185 21.73 -14.18 3.64
CA LYS A 185 20.30 -14.41 3.52
C LYS A 185 19.53 -13.20 3.98
N MET A 186 18.61 -12.73 3.14
CA MET A 186 17.60 -11.77 3.54
C MET A 186 16.60 -12.43 4.48
N SER A 187 16.23 -11.75 5.52
CA SER A 187 15.21 -12.13 6.48
C SER A 187 14.40 -10.91 6.86
N TYR A 188 13.28 -11.10 7.52
CA TYR A 188 12.44 -9.99 7.97
C TYR A 188 11.99 -10.21 9.42
N ARG A 189 11.57 -9.14 10.05
CA ARG A 189 10.93 -9.12 11.37
C ARG A 189 9.85 -8.05 11.42
N GLY A 190 8.92 -8.18 12.35
CA GLY A 190 7.96 -7.12 12.64
C GLY A 190 8.63 -5.97 13.40
N GLY A 191 8.39 -4.74 12.94
CA GLY A 191 8.90 -3.54 13.58
C GLY A 191 8.43 -2.27 12.89
N LEU A 192 8.57 -1.13 13.56
CA LEU A 192 8.33 0.19 12.98
C LEU A 192 9.60 1.02 13.15
N GLY A 193 10.20 1.39 12.04
CA GLY A 193 11.38 2.23 12.03
C GLY A 193 11.11 3.63 12.60
N LYS A 194 12.18 4.29 13.06
CA LYS A 194 12.09 5.63 13.66
C LYS A 194 11.35 6.64 12.79
N ARG A 195 11.52 6.56 11.47
CA ARG A 195 10.89 7.46 10.49
C ARG A 195 9.37 7.30 10.51
N GLN A 196 8.88 6.07 10.49
CA GLN A 196 7.44 5.78 10.58
C GLN A 196 6.85 6.17 11.95
N MET A 197 7.58 5.93 13.03
CA MET A 197 7.15 6.39 14.37
C MET A 197 7.02 7.90 14.44
N THR A 198 7.90 8.65 13.76
CA THR A 198 7.77 10.11 13.66
C THR A 198 6.55 10.50 12.84
N PHE A 199 6.32 9.85 11.69
CA PHE A 199 5.12 10.04 10.89
C PHE A 199 3.85 9.78 11.73
N LEU A 200 3.75 8.63 12.36
CA LEU A 200 2.61 8.22 13.18
C LEU A 200 2.32 9.22 14.31
N THR A 201 3.37 9.70 14.99
CA THR A 201 3.23 10.68 16.08
C THR A 201 2.68 12.02 15.56
N ASN A 202 3.21 12.49 14.43
CA ASN A 202 2.78 13.75 13.82
C ASN A 202 1.35 13.66 13.26
N ASP A 203 1.04 12.56 12.58
CA ASP A 203 -0.27 12.31 11.98
C ASP A 203 -1.36 12.26 13.06
N LEU A 204 -1.14 11.50 14.13
CA LEU A 204 -2.08 11.38 15.25
C LEU A 204 -2.25 12.68 16.04
N ALA A 205 -1.29 13.60 16.02
CA ALA A 205 -1.40 14.88 16.72
C ALA A 205 -2.53 15.76 16.16
N ASP A 206 -2.86 15.59 14.87
CA ASP A 206 -3.90 16.35 14.18
C ASP A 206 -5.24 15.59 14.10
N VAL A 207 -5.31 14.35 14.61
CA VAL A 207 -6.55 13.54 14.59
C VAL A 207 -7.42 13.90 15.79
N PRO A 208 -8.68 14.33 15.59
CA PRO A 208 -9.62 14.60 16.69
C PRO A 208 -9.84 13.37 17.58
N ALA A 209 -9.94 13.59 18.89
CA ALA A 209 -10.04 12.50 19.88
C ALA A 209 -11.29 11.61 19.73
N GLU A 210 -12.33 12.13 19.08
CA GLU A 210 -13.59 11.42 18.81
C GLU A 210 -13.50 10.51 17.57
N LYS A 211 -12.49 10.64 16.73
CA LYS A 211 -12.31 9.76 15.57
C LYS A 211 -11.86 8.36 15.97
N LEU A 212 -12.44 7.36 15.33
CA LEU A 212 -11.93 6.00 15.40
C LEU A 212 -10.60 5.92 14.63
N VAL A 213 -9.52 5.55 15.28
CA VAL A 213 -8.24 5.28 14.64
C VAL A 213 -8.14 3.79 14.29
N VAL A 214 -7.88 3.47 13.03
CA VAL A 214 -7.72 2.10 12.53
C VAL A 214 -6.31 1.95 11.96
N LEU A 215 -5.50 1.09 12.57
CA LEU A 215 -4.17 0.75 12.08
C LEU A 215 -4.26 -0.45 11.11
N LEU A 216 -3.74 -0.28 9.92
CA LEU A 216 -3.66 -1.30 8.86
C LEU A 216 -2.20 -1.67 8.68
N MET A 217 -1.86 -2.92 8.99
CA MET A 217 -0.49 -3.43 8.89
C MET A 217 -0.51 -4.94 8.61
N HIS A 218 0.60 -5.46 8.09
CA HIS A 218 0.69 -6.87 7.72
C HIS A 218 0.97 -7.77 8.92
N ILE A 219 2.04 -7.49 9.67
CA ILE A 219 2.42 -8.31 10.82
C ILE A 219 1.62 -7.88 12.05
N PRO A 220 0.91 -8.80 12.75
CA PRO A 220 0.16 -8.45 13.96
C PRO A 220 1.05 -7.85 15.04
N LEU A 221 0.56 -6.80 15.74
CA LEU A 221 1.28 -6.16 16.85
C LEU A 221 1.56 -7.11 18.02
N LEU A 222 0.65 -8.06 18.24
CA LEU A 222 0.77 -9.05 19.30
C LEU A 222 0.72 -10.45 18.70
N SER A 223 1.71 -11.25 19.02
CA SER A 223 1.73 -12.68 18.71
C SER A 223 1.69 -13.50 19.99
N THR A 224 0.87 -14.53 20.01
CA THR A 224 0.78 -15.50 21.12
C THR A 224 1.69 -16.71 20.91
N ARG A 225 2.63 -16.63 19.96
CA ARG A 225 3.62 -17.70 19.70
C ARG A 225 4.91 -17.46 20.43
#